data_9e9e031fb7080ee00dc38f7192a975b5
#
_entry.id   9e9e031fb7080ee00dc38f7192a975b5
#
_cell.length_a   1.000
_cell.length_b   1.000
_cell.length_c   1.000
_cell.angle_alpha   90.00
_cell.angle_beta   90.00
_cell.angle_gamma   90.00
#
_symmetry.space_group_name_H-M   'P 1'
#
loop_
_entity.id
_entity.type
_entity.pdbx_description
1 polymer ?
#
loop_
_entity_poly.entity_id
_entity_poly.type
_entity_poly.pdbx_seq_one_letter_code
_entity_poly.pdbx_strand_id
1 'polypeptide(L)'
;MRGLNRYRVWSCCAPIFLLIYLAAASALLDAQQAPLPPGTSSPDQAESNPLADAESAIEAKNYSLAASRLDVYLSVHPGDARALFDRGYIEDAQGHTDAAEGWYRKAAAADPKQFEAHLALGLILAGKGDAAAKEQLEAATHLEPNPPNPEAKAQAYRALARFLLPSDPEAARDALVAALKISPETPDDAVLTARIAEAANNDALAEEAWRRVLQAQPGSAEAAAGLAHALIAQQRYADAQPIVQTALQRDPNDPALNAQLAAILNAQGKQAEALAVLEKLQALEPKNRAVLQMAADAEAQAGDLDKAGADYAELLAETPGDTGLLDSQGQVLIRQKQYSQAIAAFQKATAVRPDDVDAWSGIAFASSELHQYQQELDALSTRSKFAPDNASTLFLWATAYDNLHQTKAAAEYYHRFLAAAQGKFPDQEWQAKHRLVTLHQ
;
A
#
# COMPACT_ATOMS: atom_id res chain seq x y z
N MET A 1 -5.70 6.41 -2.86
CA MET A 1 -4.39 6.43 -2.18
C MET A 1 -3.41 5.41 -2.77
N ARG A 2 -2.97 5.59 -4.05
CA ARG A 2 -2.00 4.70 -4.73
C ARG A 2 -0.79 5.47 -5.22
N GLY A 3 -0.04 6.14 -4.35
CA GLY A 3 1.04 7.01 -4.83
C GLY A 3 2.25 7.22 -3.92
N LEU A 4 2.33 6.62 -2.76
CA LEU A 4 3.41 6.90 -1.79
C LEU A 4 4.30 5.68 -1.49
N ASN A 5 4.55 4.76 -2.43
CA ASN A 5 5.40 3.60 -2.14
C ASN A 5 6.52 3.41 -3.18
N ARG A 6 7.49 4.35 -3.20
CA ARG A 6 8.84 4.08 -3.71
C ARG A 6 9.84 4.06 -2.57
N TYR A 7 9.63 3.15 -1.62
CA TYR A 7 10.66 2.86 -0.63
C TYR A 7 11.68 1.88 -1.22
N ARG A 8 12.96 2.26 -1.12
CA ARG A 8 14.12 1.39 -1.37
C ARG A 8 14.09 0.21 -0.39
N VAL A 9 13.45 -0.89 -0.75
CA VAL A 9 13.28 -2.10 0.10
C VAL A 9 14.46 -3.08 -0.03
N TRP A 10 15.54 -2.73 -0.75
CA TRP A 10 16.50 -3.72 -1.24
C TRP A 10 17.94 -3.54 -0.76
N SER A 11 18.18 -2.91 0.41
CA SER A 11 19.56 -2.76 0.93
C SER A 11 20.03 -3.87 1.88
N CYS A 12 19.26 -4.94 2.11
CA CYS A 12 19.58 -5.96 3.11
C CYS A 12 19.92 -7.36 2.53
N CYS A 13 20.15 -7.51 1.22
CA CYS A 13 20.40 -8.84 0.66
C CYS A 13 21.84 -9.35 0.84
N ALA A 14 22.82 -8.50 1.20
CA ALA A 14 24.21 -8.91 1.30
C ALA A 14 24.57 -9.88 2.46
N PRO A 15 23.93 -9.86 3.66
CA PRO A 15 24.32 -10.78 4.73
C PRO A 15 23.67 -12.17 4.65
N ILE A 16 22.67 -12.37 3.81
CA ILE A 16 21.81 -13.56 3.83
C ILE A 16 22.50 -14.80 3.25
N PHE A 17 23.31 -14.63 2.21
CA PHE A 17 24.04 -15.74 1.58
C PHE A 17 25.23 -16.27 2.39
N LEU A 18 25.76 -15.47 3.31
CA LEU A 18 26.88 -15.90 4.18
C LEU A 18 26.45 -17.01 5.15
N LEU A 19 25.19 -17.05 5.57
CA LEU A 19 24.64 -18.05 6.49
C LEU A 19 24.43 -19.44 5.83
N ILE A 20 24.21 -19.49 4.52
CA ILE A 20 24.04 -20.74 3.77
C ILE A 20 25.39 -21.44 3.63
N TYR A 21 26.50 -20.70 3.47
CA TYR A 21 27.85 -21.25 3.31
C TYR A 21 28.48 -21.70 4.64
N LEU A 22 28.23 -21.03 5.76
CA LEU A 22 28.81 -21.36 7.07
C LEU A 22 28.32 -22.70 7.65
N ALA A 23 27.15 -23.19 7.25
CA ALA A 23 26.63 -24.47 7.73
C ALA A 23 27.26 -25.71 7.05
N ALA A 24 27.86 -25.55 5.85
CA ALA A 24 28.49 -26.64 5.13
C ALA A 24 29.95 -26.94 5.62
N ALA A 25 30.63 -25.91 6.15
CA ALA A 25 32.03 -26.03 6.54
C ALA A 25 32.25 -26.76 7.89
N SER A 26 31.26 -26.76 8.80
CA SER A 26 31.41 -27.35 10.14
C SER A 26 31.26 -28.88 10.19
N ALA A 27 30.80 -29.52 9.15
CA ALA A 27 30.57 -30.98 9.13
C ALA A 27 31.80 -31.79 8.66
N LEU A 28 32.85 -31.16 8.15
CA LEU A 28 34.03 -31.82 7.60
C LEU A 28 35.27 -31.83 8.53
N LEU A 29 35.20 -31.18 9.69
CA LEU A 29 36.39 -31.03 10.56
C LEU A 29 36.59 -32.14 11.61
N ASP A 30 35.65 -33.11 11.76
CA ASP A 30 35.72 -34.11 12.85
C ASP A 30 36.25 -35.51 12.43
N ALA A 31 36.79 -35.66 11.22
CA ALA A 31 37.15 -36.98 10.70
C ALA A 31 38.68 -37.23 10.45
N GLN A 32 39.60 -36.45 10.97
CA GLN A 32 41.03 -36.71 10.77
C GLN A 32 41.90 -36.43 12.00
N GLN A 33 42.03 -37.41 12.90
CA GLN A 33 43.23 -37.61 13.70
C GLN A 33 43.40 -39.08 14.07
N ALA A 34 44.05 -39.85 13.20
CA ALA A 34 44.77 -41.08 13.59
C ALA A 34 46.18 -41.00 13.00
N PRO A 35 47.25 -41.36 13.79
CA PRO A 35 48.63 -41.22 13.31
C PRO A 35 49.00 -42.37 12.37
N LEU A 36 49.57 -42.02 11.21
CA LEU A 36 50.10 -42.91 10.21
C LEU A 36 51.48 -43.45 10.58
N PRO A 37 51.83 -44.71 10.26
CA PRO A 37 53.18 -45.25 10.40
C PRO A 37 54.11 -44.71 9.28
N PRO A 38 55.42 -44.63 9.54
CA PRO A 38 56.37 -44.05 8.58
C PRO A 38 56.77 -45.03 7.49
N GLY A 39 56.71 -44.58 6.25
CA GLY A 39 57.47 -45.15 5.13
C GLY A 39 56.67 -45.66 3.98
N THR A 40 56.47 -44.80 2.99
CA THR A 40 56.74 -45.05 1.56
C THR A 40 56.44 -43.73 0.78
N SER A 41 57.46 -43.20 0.16
CA SER A 41 57.40 -42.05 -0.74
C SER A 41 56.76 -42.43 -2.06
N SER A 42 55.63 -41.80 -2.37
CA SER A 42 55.25 -41.43 -3.72
C SER A 42 54.40 -40.16 -3.59
N PRO A 43 54.66 -39.10 -4.33
CA PRO A 43 53.75 -37.96 -4.34
C PRO A 43 52.53 -38.35 -5.19
N ASP A 44 51.57 -38.98 -4.55
CA ASP A 44 50.22 -38.94 -5.09
C ASP A 44 49.83 -37.47 -5.21
N GLN A 45 49.82 -37.00 -6.43
CA GLN A 45 49.06 -35.82 -6.78
C GLN A 45 47.64 -36.15 -6.36
N ALA A 46 47.24 -35.68 -5.20
CA ALA A 46 45.81 -35.59 -4.88
C ALA A 46 45.22 -34.83 -6.06
N GLU A 47 44.44 -35.53 -6.89
CA GLU A 47 43.67 -34.92 -7.96
C GLU A 47 42.89 -33.79 -7.32
N SER A 48 43.35 -32.54 -7.51
CA SER A 48 42.66 -31.38 -7.01
C SER A 48 41.24 -31.42 -7.58
N ASN A 49 40.23 -31.55 -6.73
CA ASN A 49 38.84 -31.43 -7.18
C ASN A 49 38.59 -29.97 -7.54
N PRO A 50 38.51 -29.60 -8.84
CA PRO A 50 38.45 -28.21 -9.26
C PRO A 50 37.24 -27.49 -8.68
N LEU A 51 36.14 -28.24 -8.36
CA LEU A 51 34.96 -27.70 -7.72
C LEU A 51 35.23 -27.37 -6.25
N ALA A 52 35.89 -28.27 -5.48
CA ALA A 52 36.27 -28.02 -4.10
C ALA A 52 37.27 -26.86 -3.97
N ASP A 53 38.20 -26.75 -4.92
CA ASP A 53 39.15 -25.62 -4.97
C ASP A 53 38.42 -24.29 -5.25
N ALA A 54 37.35 -24.29 -6.07
CA ALA A 54 36.56 -23.13 -6.34
C ALA A 54 35.69 -22.73 -5.12
N GLU A 55 35.10 -23.70 -4.44
CA GLU A 55 34.35 -23.48 -3.20
C GLU A 55 35.19 -22.88 -2.10
N SER A 56 36.42 -23.42 -1.92
CA SER A 56 37.42 -22.87 -0.98
C SER A 56 37.82 -21.42 -1.33
N ALA A 57 37.90 -21.09 -2.61
CA ALA A 57 38.15 -19.73 -3.06
C ALA A 57 36.98 -18.79 -2.83
N ILE A 58 35.74 -19.29 -2.92
CA ILE A 58 34.52 -18.54 -2.55
C ILE A 58 34.54 -18.23 -1.06
N GLU A 59 34.80 -19.21 -0.21
CA GLU A 59 34.90 -19.02 1.25
C GLU A 59 35.99 -17.97 1.61
N ALA A 60 37.10 -18.00 0.90
CA ALA A 60 38.16 -16.99 1.02
C ALA A 60 37.81 -15.63 0.39
N LYS A 61 36.60 -15.50 -0.20
CA LYS A 61 36.15 -14.31 -0.97
C LYS A 61 37.04 -13.93 -2.14
N ASN A 62 37.85 -14.89 -2.65
CA ASN A 62 38.66 -14.71 -3.84
C ASN A 62 37.82 -15.06 -5.10
N TYR A 63 36.84 -14.18 -5.40
CA TYR A 63 35.86 -14.40 -6.46
C TYR A 63 36.48 -14.52 -7.86
N SER A 64 37.63 -13.85 -8.12
CA SER A 64 38.34 -13.96 -9.40
C SER A 64 38.93 -15.36 -9.61
N LEU A 65 39.57 -15.92 -8.58
CA LEU A 65 40.11 -17.27 -8.64
C LEU A 65 38.98 -18.29 -8.71
N ALA A 66 37.93 -18.13 -7.90
CA ALA A 66 36.77 -19.01 -7.88
C ALA A 66 36.10 -19.08 -9.26
N ALA A 67 35.82 -17.90 -9.86
CA ALA A 67 35.22 -17.82 -11.20
C ALA A 67 36.09 -18.55 -12.26
N SER A 68 37.41 -18.31 -12.26
CA SER A 68 38.33 -18.98 -13.20
C SER A 68 38.30 -20.51 -13.05
N ARG A 69 38.27 -21.01 -11.79
CA ARG A 69 38.16 -22.46 -11.52
C ARG A 69 36.84 -23.05 -11.97
N LEU A 70 35.72 -22.35 -11.69
CA LEU A 70 34.41 -22.78 -12.12
C LEU A 70 34.24 -22.75 -13.64
N ASP A 71 34.78 -21.75 -14.34
CA ASP A 71 34.71 -21.65 -15.79
C ASP A 71 35.48 -22.85 -16.45
N VAL A 72 36.64 -23.26 -15.90
CA VAL A 72 37.34 -24.46 -16.34
C VAL A 72 36.52 -25.72 -16.06
N TYR A 73 35.96 -25.86 -14.85
CA TYR A 73 35.14 -26.99 -14.48
C TYR A 73 33.89 -27.12 -15.35
N LEU A 74 33.16 -26.01 -15.55
CA LEU A 74 31.95 -25.96 -16.36
C LEU A 74 32.19 -26.18 -17.86
N SER A 75 33.43 -25.97 -18.35
CA SER A 75 33.77 -26.30 -19.72
C SER A 75 33.71 -27.82 -20.00
N VAL A 76 33.90 -28.65 -18.99
CA VAL A 76 33.87 -30.11 -19.04
C VAL A 76 32.54 -30.63 -18.49
N HIS A 77 31.93 -29.93 -17.52
CA HIS A 77 30.66 -30.29 -16.86
C HIS A 77 29.62 -29.18 -16.97
N PRO A 78 29.12 -28.84 -18.18
CA PRO A 78 28.29 -27.67 -18.42
C PRO A 78 26.89 -27.73 -17.78
N GLY A 79 26.46 -28.91 -17.31
CA GLY A 79 25.18 -29.13 -16.65
C GLY A 79 25.29 -29.37 -15.14
N ASP A 80 26.42 -29.13 -14.53
CA ASP A 80 26.56 -29.28 -13.07
C ASP A 80 25.84 -28.09 -12.37
N ALA A 81 24.70 -28.41 -11.78
CA ALA A 81 23.82 -27.39 -11.17
C ALA A 81 24.50 -26.67 -10.00
N ARG A 82 25.36 -27.37 -9.22
CA ARG A 82 26.08 -26.78 -8.11
C ARG A 82 27.11 -25.74 -8.59
N ALA A 83 27.93 -26.13 -9.58
CA ALA A 83 28.91 -25.22 -10.17
C ALA A 83 28.26 -24.03 -10.88
N LEU A 84 27.11 -24.24 -11.53
CA LEU A 84 26.32 -23.15 -12.13
C LEU A 84 25.78 -22.20 -11.06
N PHE A 85 25.29 -22.72 -9.94
CA PHE A 85 24.85 -21.92 -8.81
C PHE A 85 25.99 -21.10 -8.21
N ASP A 86 27.13 -21.74 -7.94
CA ASP A 86 28.31 -21.07 -7.37
C ASP A 86 28.83 -19.96 -8.30
N ARG A 87 28.76 -20.17 -9.61
CA ARG A 87 29.10 -19.14 -10.60
C ARG A 87 28.14 -17.96 -10.55
N GLY A 88 26.84 -18.22 -10.35
CA GLY A 88 25.83 -17.20 -10.12
C GLY A 88 26.07 -16.43 -8.81
N TYR A 89 26.41 -17.14 -7.75
CA TYR A 89 26.74 -16.54 -6.44
C TYR A 89 27.91 -15.55 -6.53
N ILE A 90 28.95 -15.88 -7.29
CA ILE A 90 30.08 -14.98 -7.50
C ILE A 90 29.64 -13.69 -8.20
N GLU A 91 28.81 -13.77 -9.22
CA GLU A 91 28.29 -12.58 -9.93
C GLU A 91 27.41 -11.73 -9.01
N ASP A 92 26.56 -12.38 -8.21
CA ASP A 92 25.67 -11.69 -7.26
C ASP A 92 26.49 -10.98 -6.16
N ALA A 93 27.49 -11.66 -5.61
CA ALA A 93 28.38 -11.08 -4.61
C ALA A 93 29.21 -9.87 -5.13
N GLN A 94 29.38 -9.76 -6.44
CA GLN A 94 30.04 -8.64 -7.12
C GLN A 94 29.03 -7.56 -7.57
N GLY A 95 27.73 -7.76 -7.35
CA GLY A 95 26.67 -6.83 -7.74
C GLY A 95 26.26 -6.93 -9.22
N HIS A 96 26.69 -7.96 -9.93
CA HIS A 96 26.36 -8.21 -11.33
C HIS A 96 25.02 -8.97 -11.44
N THR A 97 23.93 -8.38 -10.97
CA THR A 97 22.63 -9.04 -10.80
C THR A 97 22.08 -9.70 -12.07
N ASP A 98 22.26 -9.09 -13.25
CA ASP A 98 21.78 -9.67 -14.51
C ASP A 98 22.58 -10.92 -14.93
N ALA A 99 23.87 -10.93 -14.68
CA ALA A 99 24.72 -12.10 -14.91
C ALA A 99 24.38 -13.22 -13.92
N ALA A 100 24.20 -12.88 -12.64
CA ALA A 100 23.78 -13.82 -11.60
C ALA A 100 22.45 -14.50 -11.94
N GLU A 101 21.44 -13.73 -12.38
CA GLU A 101 20.15 -14.27 -12.83
C GLU A 101 20.35 -15.33 -13.93
N GLY A 102 21.18 -15.00 -14.91
CA GLY A 102 21.45 -15.94 -16.02
C GLY A 102 22.06 -17.26 -15.54
N TRP A 103 22.94 -17.23 -14.56
CA TRP A 103 23.56 -18.43 -13.98
C TRP A 103 22.58 -19.20 -13.09
N TYR A 104 21.84 -18.54 -12.21
CA TYR A 104 20.84 -19.18 -11.36
C TYR A 104 19.72 -19.83 -12.16
N ARG A 105 19.31 -19.20 -13.29
CA ARG A 105 18.34 -19.79 -14.23
C ARG A 105 18.87 -21.08 -14.85
N LYS A 106 20.16 -21.13 -15.22
CA LYS A 106 20.80 -22.36 -15.70
C LYS A 106 20.90 -23.42 -14.61
N ALA A 107 21.22 -23.04 -13.37
CA ALA A 107 21.29 -23.95 -12.24
C ALA A 107 19.93 -24.60 -11.93
N ALA A 108 18.87 -23.80 -11.83
CA ALA A 108 17.51 -24.29 -11.63
C ALA A 108 16.99 -25.17 -12.78
N ALA A 109 17.41 -24.89 -14.01
CA ALA A 109 17.10 -25.73 -15.17
C ALA A 109 17.88 -27.05 -15.17
N ALA A 110 19.13 -27.06 -14.70
CA ALA A 110 19.98 -28.26 -14.62
C ALA A 110 19.53 -29.21 -13.50
N ASP A 111 19.14 -28.65 -12.34
CA ASP A 111 18.52 -29.42 -11.26
C ASP A 111 17.27 -28.69 -10.71
N PRO A 112 16.06 -29.09 -11.16
CA PRO A 112 14.81 -28.53 -10.66
C PRO A 112 14.53 -28.80 -9.18
N LYS A 113 15.37 -29.56 -8.48
CA LYS A 113 15.28 -29.82 -7.03
C LYS A 113 16.29 -29.03 -6.21
N GLN A 114 17.11 -28.21 -6.85
CA GLN A 114 18.09 -27.38 -6.13
C GLN A 114 17.40 -26.17 -5.47
N PHE A 115 17.16 -26.27 -4.17
CA PHE A 115 16.50 -25.25 -3.35
C PHE A 115 17.16 -23.86 -3.52
N GLU A 116 18.50 -23.80 -3.40
CA GLU A 116 19.28 -22.59 -3.41
C GLU A 116 19.15 -21.82 -4.73
N ALA A 117 19.12 -22.54 -5.85
CA ALA A 117 18.97 -21.93 -7.18
C ALA A 117 17.59 -21.28 -7.35
N HIS A 118 16.53 -21.96 -6.93
CA HIS A 118 15.18 -21.41 -6.96
C HIS A 118 15.02 -20.22 -6.02
N LEU A 119 15.55 -20.28 -4.81
CA LEU A 119 15.49 -19.17 -3.86
C LEU A 119 16.24 -17.94 -4.39
N ALA A 120 17.48 -18.12 -4.85
CA ALA A 120 18.30 -17.02 -5.35
C ALA A 120 17.68 -16.37 -6.60
N LEU A 121 17.24 -17.19 -7.57
CA LEU A 121 16.56 -16.71 -8.76
C LEU A 121 15.26 -15.97 -8.40
N GLY A 122 14.45 -16.53 -7.51
CA GLY A 122 13.20 -15.94 -7.04
C GLY A 122 13.42 -14.58 -6.37
N LEU A 123 14.47 -14.44 -5.56
CA LEU A 123 14.84 -13.17 -4.90
C LEU A 123 15.25 -12.09 -5.92
N ILE A 124 16.07 -12.44 -6.92
CA ILE A 124 16.46 -11.50 -7.97
C ILE A 124 15.24 -11.05 -8.78
N LEU A 125 14.42 -11.99 -9.22
CA LEU A 125 13.22 -11.70 -10.00
C LEU A 125 12.21 -10.85 -9.20
N ALA A 126 12.02 -11.15 -7.91
CA ALA A 126 11.19 -10.35 -7.02
C ALA A 126 11.71 -8.91 -6.91
N GLY A 127 13.02 -8.72 -6.83
CA GLY A 127 13.64 -7.40 -6.83
C GLY A 127 13.43 -6.59 -8.10
N LYS A 128 13.27 -7.27 -9.20
CA LYS A 128 12.94 -6.65 -10.49
C LYS A 128 11.44 -6.44 -10.68
N GLY A 129 10.60 -6.95 -9.78
CA GLY A 129 9.15 -6.96 -9.93
C GLY A 129 8.65 -7.92 -11.03
N ASP A 130 9.47 -8.91 -11.40
CA ASP A 130 9.12 -9.89 -12.43
C ASP A 130 8.13 -10.93 -11.86
N ALA A 131 7.02 -11.15 -12.55
CA ALA A 131 5.99 -12.09 -12.15
C ALA A 131 6.50 -13.55 -12.02
N ALA A 132 7.56 -13.91 -12.76
CA ALA A 132 8.20 -15.22 -12.66
C ALA A 132 8.83 -15.49 -11.26
N ALA A 133 9.02 -14.44 -10.44
CA ALA A 133 9.48 -14.59 -9.06
C ALA A 133 8.56 -15.53 -8.26
N LYS A 134 7.25 -15.45 -8.46
CA LYS A 134 6.28 -16.28 -7.76
C LYS A 134 6.58 -17.76 -7.93
N GLU A 135 6.73 -18.21 -9.16
CA GLU A 135 6.99 -19.62 -9.48
C GLU A 135 8.29 -20.13 -8.82
N GLN A 136 9.35 -19.33 -8.87
CA GLN A 136 10.64 -19.70 -8.30
C GLN A 136 10.60 -19.73 -6.76
N LEU A 137 9.96 -18.76 -6.13
CA LEU A 137 9.80 -18.74 -4.67
C LEU A 137 8.87 -19.85 -4.18
N GLU A 138 7.78 -20.15 -4.88
CA GLU A 138 6.92 -21.30 -4.58
C GLU A 138 7.70 -22.61 -4.72
N ALA A 139 8.49 -22.80 -5.77
CA ALA A 139 9.35 -23.96 -5.93
C ALA A 139 10.30 -24.12 -4.73
N ALA A 140 10.98 -23.03 -4.31
CA ALA A 140 11.85 -23.05 -3.11
C ALA A 140 11.07 -23.44 -1.85
N THR A 141 9.82 -22.98 -1.66
CA THR A 141 9.02 -23.36 -0.48
C THR A 141 8.60 -24.86 -0.47
N HIS A 142 8.63 -25.54 -1.60
CA HIS A 142 8.32 -26.97 -1.69
C HIS A 142 9.56 -27.87 -1.63
N LEU A 143 10.75 -27.30 -1.82
CA LEU A 143 12.04 -28.03 -1.76
C LEU A 143 12.64 -27.95 -0.35
N GLU A 144 13.55 -28.88 -0.04
CA GLU A 144 14.34 -28.83 1.18
C GLU A 144 15.78 -28.41 0.85
N PRO A 145 16.36 -27.46 1.61
CA PRO A 145 17.77 -27.10 1.45
C PRO A 145 18.68 -28.30 1.79
N ASN A 146 19.78 -28.43 1.07
CA ASN A 146 20.75 -29.50 1.29
C ASN A 146 22.17 -28.92 1.53
N PRO A 147 22.73 -28.99 2.76
CA PRO A 147 22.19 -29.67 3.95
C PRO A 147 20.94 -28.99 4.52
N PRO A 148 20.13 -29.70 5.33
CA PRO A 148 18.91 -29.13 5.92
C PRO A 148 19.20 -27.84 6.69
N ASN A 149 18.51 -26.74 6.31
CA ASN A 149 18.66 -25.43 6.91
C ASN A 149 17.27 -24.80 7.12
N PRO A 150 16.69 -24.91 8.32
CA PRO A 150 15.39 -24.36 8.63
C PRO A 150 15.27 -22.86 8.40
N GLU A 151 16.36 -22.10 8.64
CA GLU A 151 16.35 -20.66 8.44
C GLU A 151 16.28 -20.30 6.96
N ALA A 152 17.03 -20.99 6.09
CA ALA A 152 16.95 -20.80 4.65
C ALA A 152 15.53 -21.14 4.13
N LYS A 153 14.93 -22.20 4.66
CA LYS A 153 13.56 -22.58 4.35
C LYS A 153 12.56 -21.50 4.78
N ALA A 154 12.69 -20.97 5.99
CA ALA A 154 11.85 -19.88 6.48
C ALA A 154 12.03 -18.60 5.62
N GLN A 155 13.26 -18.32 5.15
CA GLN A 155 13.51 -17.21 4.23
C GLN A 155 12.78 -17.35 2.90
N ALA A 156 12.68 -18.53 2.32
CA ALA A 156 11.90 -18.75 1.10
C ALA A 156 10.42 -18.36 1.30
N TYR A 157 9.83 -18.77 2.43
CA TYR A 157 8.47 -18.36 2.80
C TYR A 157 8.34 -16.86 3.05
N ARG A 158 9.30 -16.23 3.75
CA ARG A 158 9.33 -14.78 3.98
C ARG A 158 9.43 -14.00 2.66
N ALA A 159 10.28 -14.47 1.74
CA ALA A 159 10.42 -13.87 0.41
C ALA A 159 9.11 -13.97 -0.39
N LEU A 160 8.48 -15.15 -0.38
CA LEU A 160 7.18 -15.36 -1.01
C LEU A 160 6.10 -14.45 -0.41
N ALA A 161 6.03 -14.34 0.92
CA ALA A 161 5.10 -13.44 1.61
C ALA A 161 5.27 -11.98 1.19
N ARG A 162 6.51 -11.49 1.15
CA ARG A 162 6.81 -10.11 0.68
C ARG A 162 6.41 -9.89 -0.78
N PHE A 163 6.67 -10.87 -1.63
CA PHE A 163 6.32 -10.78 -3.05
C PHE A 163 4.81 -10.77 -3.28
N LEU A 164 4.06 -11.59 -2.55
CA LEU A 164 2.60 -11.71 -2.69
C LEU A 164 1.84 -10.54 -2.07
N LEU A 165 2.41 -9.85 -1.07
CA LEU A 165 1.74 -8.80 -0.30
C LEU A 165 0.99 -7.76 -1.15
N PRO A 166 1.54 -7.22 -2.27
CA PRO A 166 0.83 -6.19 -3.04
C PRO A 166 -0.39 -6.71 -3.82
N SER A 167 -0.45 -8.01 -4.12
CA SER A 167 -1.45 -8.61 -5.01
C SER A 167 -2.39 -9.57 -4.29
N ASP A 168 -1.91 -10.26 -3.26
CA ASP A 168 -2.65 -11.28 -2.53
C ASP A 168 -2.21 -11.29 -1.05
N PRO A 169 -2.77 -10.38 -0.23
CA PRO A 169 -2.42 -10.30 1.20
C PRO A 169 -2.76 -11.57 2.00
N GLU A 170 -3.76 -12.34 1.57
CA GLU A 170 -4.11 -13.60 2.25
C GLU A 170 -3.06 -14.68 2.01
N ALA A 171 -2.65 -14.88 0.77
CA ALA A 171 -1.55 -15.80 0.46
C ALA A 171 -0.23 -15.34 1.09
N ALA A 172 0.02 -14.02 1.17
CA ALA A 172 1.18 -13.47 1.88
C ALA A 172 1.17 -13.83 3.37
N ARG A 173 0.01 -13.70 4.02
CA ARG A 173 -0.18 -14.12 5.43
C ARG A 173 0.11 -15.59 5.61
N ASP A 174 -0.42 -16.45 4.76
CA ASP A 174 -0.27 -17.88 4.88
C ASP A 174 1.21 -18.31 4.70
N ALA A 175 1.91 -17.67 3.77
CA ALA A 175 3.36 -17.86 3.59
C ALA A 175 4.15 -17.40 4.83
N LEU A 176 3.83 -16.24 5.40
CA LEU A 176 4.50 -15.77 6.63
C LEU A 176 4.24 -16.70 7.82
N VAL A 177 3.00 -17.17 7.99
CA VAL A 177 2.66 -18.14 9.03
C VAL A 177 3.45 -19.45 8.85
N ALA A 178 3.69 -19.89 7.61
CA ALA A 178 4.54 -21.05 7.34
C ALA A 178 5.99 -20.80 7.77
N ALA A 179 6.55 -19.60 7.49
CA ALA A 179 7.89 -19.22 7.96
C ALA A 179 8.00 -19.24 9.47
N LEU A 180 7.01 -18.70 10.19
CA LEU A 180 7.00 -18.59 11.65
C LEU A 180 6.82 -19.95 12.37
N LYS A 181 6.34 -20.99 11.68
CA LYS A 181 6.31 -22.36 12.19
C LYS A 181 7.69 -23.02 12.15
N ILE A 182 8.59 -22.53 11.32
CA ILE A 182 9.92 -23.10 11.07
C ILE A 182 11.00 -22.37 11.88
N SER A 183 10.91 -21.04 11.94
CA SER A 183 11.91 -20.17 12.54
C SER A 183 11.23 -19.11 13.43
N PRO A 184 11.86 -18.70 14.54
CA PRO A 184 11.33 -17.64 15.40
C PRO A 184 11.05 -16.34 14.65
N GLU A 185 10.06 -15.58 15.15
CA GLU A 185 9.71 -14.26 14.61
C GLU A 185 10.91 -13.31 14.67
N THR A 186 11.21 -12.66 13.56
CA THR A 186 12.21 -11.59 13.46
C THR A 186 11.53 -10.22 13.56
N PRO A 187 12.27 -9.13 13.85
CA PRO A 187 11.71 -7.77 13.80
C PRO A 187 11.08 -7.44 12.43
N ASP A 188 11.67 -7.93 11.34
CA ASP A 188 11.15 -7.75 9.98
C ASP A 188 9.83 -8.51 9.76
N ASP A 189 9.64 -9.65 10.42
CA ASP A 189 8.39 -10.40 10.34
C ASP A 189 7.24 -9.65 11.03
N ALA A 190 7.52 -8.94 12.13
CA ALA A 190 6.54 -8.09 12.78
C ALA A 190 6.10 -6.92 11.87
N VAL A 191 7.05 -6.29 11.17
CA VAL A 191 6.75 -5.27 10.15
C VAL A 191 5.93 -5.87 9.00
N LEU A 192 6.33 -7.04 8.51
CA LEU A 192 5.59 -7.73 7.43
C LEU A 192 4.19 -8.11 7.86
N THR A 193 4.01 -8.61 9.10
CA THR A 193 2.70 -8.90 9.69
C THR A 193 1.81 -7.65 9.69
N ALA A 194 2.35 -6.52 10.12
CA ALA A 194 1.62 -5.27 10.17
C ALA A 194 1.18 -4.80 8.77
N ARG A 195 2.08 -4.85 7.80
CA ARG A 195 1.78 -4.47 6.41
C ARG A 195 0.77 -5.41 5.74
N ILE A 196 0.84 -6.72 6.02
CA ILE A 196 -0.16 -7.69 5.56
C ILE A 196 -1.53 -7.37 6.17
N ALA A 197 -1.58 -7.05 7.46
CA ALA A 197 -2.80 -6.67 8.14
C ALA A 197 -3.43 -5.39 7.56
N GLU A 198 -2.60 -4.37 7.28
CA GLU A 198 -3.05 -3.14 6.60
C GLU A 198 -3.63 -3.43 5.20
N ALA A 199 -2.93 -4.24 4.41
CA ALA A 199 -3.38 -4.61 3.07
C ALA A 199 -4.69 -5.41 3.08
N ALA A 200 -4.92 -6.17 4.16
CA ALA A 200 -6.16 -6.92 4.40
C ALA A 200 -7.26 -6.09 5.08
N ASN A 201 -7.04 -4.78 5.32
CA ASN A 201 -7.92 -3.87 6.09
C ASN A 201 -8.26 -4.41 7.48
N ASN A 202 -7.32 -5.11 8.11
CA ASN A 202 -7.44 -5.60 9.49
C ASN A 202 -6.72 -4.66 10.45
N ASP A 203 -7.37 -3.52 10.75
CA ASP A 203 -6.77 -2.45 11.56
C ASP A 203 -6.40 -2.90 12.98
N ALA A 204 -7.13 -3.85 13.55
CA ALA A 204 -6.83 -4.37 14.90
C ALA A 204 -5.53 -5.18 14.92
N LEU A 205 -5.31 -6.04 13.94
CA LEU A 205 -4.07 -6.81 13.80
C LEU A 205 -2.90 -5.89 13.41
N ALA A 206 -3.13 -4.90 12.55
CA ALA A 206 -2.13 -3.91 12.18
C ALA A 206 -1.67 -3.11 13.42
N GLU A 207 -2.62 -2.65 14.25
CA GLU A 207 -2.33 -1.97 15.51
C GLU A 207 -1.46 -2.82 16.44
N GLU A 208 -1.83 -4.08 16.65
CA GLU A 208 -1.07 -5.01 17.51
C GLU A 208 0.35 -5.21 16.97
N ALA A 209 0.49 -5.48 15.68
CA ALA A 209 1.79 -5.73 15.07
C ALA A 209 2.69 -4.47 15.10
N TRP A 210 2.16 -3.30 14.77
CA TRP A 210 2.92 -2.04 14.86
C TRP A 210 3.33 -1.69 16.28
N ARG A 211 2.50 -2.00 17.29
CA ARG A 211 2.91 -1.83 18.69
C ARG A 211 4.10 -2.73 19.05
N ARG A 212 4.14 -3.97 18.59
CA ARG A 212 5.28 -4.87 18.80
C ARG A 212 6.55 -4.30 18.15
N VAL A 213 6.43 -3.77 16.92
CA VAL A 213 7.58 -3.11 16.26
C VAL A 213 8.08 -1.92 17.08
N LEU A 214 7.18 -1.04 17.56
CA LEU A 214 7.55 0.11 18.38
C LEU A 214 8.15 -0.27 19.73
N GLN A 215 7.72 -1.38 20.34
CA GLN A 215 8.34 -1.89 21.58
C GLN A 215 9.78 -2.33 21.34
N ALA A 216 10.04 -3.01 20.20
CA ALA A 216 11.38 -3.46 19.83
C ALA A 216 12.26 -2.29 19.32
N GLN A 217 11.66 -1.32 18.62
CA GLN A 217 12.31 -0.18 17.99
C GLN A 217 11.58 1.13 18.30
N PRO A 218 11.71 1.71 19.52
CA PRO A 218 10.97 2.91 19.91
C PRO A 218 11.25 4.17 19.08
N GLY A 219 12.25 4.12 18.18
CA GLY A 219 12.62 5.20 17.26
C GLY A 219 12.11 5.03 15.84
N SER A 220 11.41 3.96 15.53
CA SER A 220 10.93 3.70 14.18
C SER A 220 9.81 4.68 13.78
N ALA A 221 10.12 5.60 12.86
CA ALA A 221 9.12 6.50 12.28
C ALA A 221 8.07 5.72 11.49
N GLU A 222 8.50 4.67 10.77
CA GLU A 222 7.60 3.78 10.03
C GLU A 222 6.57 3.12 10.96
N ALA A 223 7.02 2.57 12.09
CA ALA A 223 6.11 1.91 13.03
C ALA A 223 5.18 2.92 13.73
N ALA A 224 5.66 4.13 14.01
CA ALA A 224 4.81 5.18 14.55
C ALA A 224 3.74 5.61 13.54
N ALA A 225 4.11 5.77 12.26
CA ALA A 225 3.20 6.12 11.19
C ALA A 225 2.18 5.00 10.93
N GLY A 226 2.61 3.73 10.89
CA GLY A 226 1.72 2.58 10.71
C GLY A 226 0.74 2.42 11.86
N LEU A 227 1.20 2.54 13.11
CA LEU A 227 0.33 2.50 14.29
C LEU A 227 -0.69 3.64 14.28
N ALA A 228 -0.24 4.85 13.96
CA ALA A 228 -1.15 6.00 13.87
C ALA A 228 -2.19 5.82 12.77
N HIS A 229 -1.77 5.27 11.60
CA HIS A 229 -2.69 4.95 10.50
C HIS A 229 -3.78 3.96 10.95
N ALA A 230 -3.39 2.86 11.60
CA ALA A 230 -4.34 1.87 12.10
C ALA A 230 -5.32 2.45 13.15
N LEU A 231 -4.85 3.37 14.01
CA LEU A 231 -5.69 4.05 14.99
C LEU A 231 -6.63 5.08 14.34
N ILE A 232 -6.16 5.80 13.31
CA ILE A 232 -6.96 6.75 12.53
C ILE A 232 -8.10 5.99 11.81
N ALA A 233 -7.82 4.85 11.19
CA ALA A 233 -8.83 4.01 10.53
C ALA A 233 -9.92 3.57 11.53
N GLN A 234 -9.56 3.32 12.79
CA GLN A 234 -10.48 3.02 13.87
C GLN A 234 -11.13 4.29 14.50
N GLN A 235 -10.90 5.48 13.95
CA GLN A 235 -11.36 6.78 14.48
C GLN A 235 -10.85 7.11 15.90
N ARG A 236 -9.78 6.48 16.33
CA ARG A 236 -9.16 6.66 17.65
C ARG A 236 -8.10 7.77 17.62
N TYR A 237 -8.51 8.96 17.22
CA TYR A 237 -7.64 10.11 17.00
C TYR A 237 -6.89 10.55 18.27
N ALA A 238 -7.52 10.43 19.44
CA ALA A 238 -6.91 10.78 20.73
C ALA A 238 -5.71 9.88 21.08
N ASP A 239 -5.76 8.60 20.65
CA ASP A 239 -4.68 7.63 20.87
C ASP A 239 -3.57 7.80 19.84
N ALA A 240 -3.92 8.16 18.58
CA ALA A 240 -2.97 8.35 17.49
C ALA A 240 -2.09 9.61 17.69
N GLN A 241 -2.67 10.71 18.14
CA GLN A 241 -1.99 12.01 18.23
C GLN A 241 -0.68 11.98 19.04
N PRO A 242 -0.60 11.45 20.25
CA PRO A 242 0.64 11.45 21.03
C PRO A 242 1.73 10.60 20.40
N ILE A 243 1.38 9.55 19.67
CA ILE A 243 2.34 8.68 18.96
C ILE A 243 3.02 9.46 17.85
N VAL A 244 2.23 10.15 17.01
CA VAL A 244 2.73 10.98 15.91
C VAL A 244 3.58 12.13 16.46
N GLN A 245 3.09 12.84 17.51
CA GLN A 245 3.81 13.96 18.10
C GLN A 245 5.16 13.52 18.69
N THR A 246 5.22 12.34 19.34
CA THR A 246 6.47 11.81 19.88
C THR A 246 7.46 11.46 18.78
N ALA A 247 6.99 10.89 17.68
CA ALA A 247 7.84 10.58 16.52
C ALA A 247 8.36 11.88 15.86
N LEU A 248 7.51 12.90 15.71
CA LEU A 248 7.88 14.21 15.16
C LEU A 248 8.86 15.01 16.03
N GLN A 249 9.01 14.68 17.33
CA GLN A 249 10.08 15.28 18.14
C GLN A 249 11.48 14.85 17.68
N ARG A 250 11.60 13.69 17.04
CA ARG A 250 12.87 13.15 16.52
C ARG A 250 13.13 13.61 15.08
N ASP A 251 12.11 13.54 14.24
CA ASP A 251 12.14 14.08 12.89
C ASP A 251 10.93 15.00 12.65
N PRO A 252 11.10 16.31 12.91
CA PRO A 252 10.01 17.28 12.74
C PRO A 252 9.54 17.43 11.29
N ASN A 253 10.31 16.97 10.32
CA ASN A 253 10.05 17.15 8.90
C ASN A 253 9.62 15.87 8.20
N ASP A 254 9.40 14.76 8.92
CA ASP A 254 8.88 13.53 8.33
C ASP A 254 7.52 13.81 7.65
N PRO A 255 7.41 13.60 6.32
CA PRO A 255 6.19 13.96 5.60
C PRO A 255 5.00 13.09 5.97
N ALA A 256 5.21 11.79 6.20
CA ALA A 256 4.14 10.86 6.51
C ALA A 256 3.53 11.16 7.88
N LEU A 257 4.36 11.44 8.88
CA LEU A 257 3.92 11.79 10.22
C LEU A 257 3.22 13.17 10.25
N ASN A 258 3.72 14.18 9.51
CA ASN A 258 3.04 15.47 9.40
C ASN A 258 1.69 15.33 8.68
N ALA A 259 1.58 14.53 7.62
CA ALA A 259 0.31 14.25 6.95
C ALA A 259 -0.72 13.61 7.90
N GLN A 260 -0.28 12.64 8.71
CA GLN A 260 -1.15 12.01 9.70
C GLN A 260 -1.56 12.97 10.82
N LEU A 261 -0.64 13.83 11.30
CA LEU A 261 -0.98 14.85 12.28
C LEU A 261 -2.04 15.81 11.74
N ALA A 262 -1.90 16.25 10.51
CA ALA A 262 -2.90 17.09 9.86
C ALA A 262 -4.26 16.39 9.74
N ALA A 263 -4.30 15.11 9.35
CA ALA A 263 -5.53 14.32 9.29
C ALA A 263 -6.20 14.17 10.67
N ILE A 264 -5.41 13.90 11.73
CA ILE A 264 -5.90 13.82 13.10
C ILE A 264 -6.51 15.15 13.55
N LEU A 265 -5.79 16.25 13.34
CA LEU A 265 -6.24 17.58 13.75
C LEU A 265 -7.52 17.98 13.00
N ASN A 266 -7.59 17.70 11.72
CA ASN A 266 -8.77 17.96 10.92
C ASN A 266 -9.99 17.16 11.43
N ALA A 267 -9.82 15.86 11.68
CA ALA A 267 -10.88 15.01 12.24
C ALA A 267 -11.35 15.46 13.65
N GLN A 268 -10.47 16.11 14.43
CA GLN A 268 -10.81 16.69 15.72
C GLN A 268 -11.47 18.08 15.61
N GLY A 269 -11.66 18.62 14.41
CA GLY A 269 -12.19 19.97 14.20
C GLY A 269 -11.21 21.10 14.48
N LYS A 270 -9.90 20.81 14.60
CA LYS A 270 -8.83 21.78 14.83
C LYS A 270 -8.24 22.30 13.52
N GLN A 271 -9.10 22.89 12.67
CA GLN A 271 -8.80 23.28 11.30
C GLN A 271 -7.57 24.19 11.19
N ALA A 272 -7.44 25.20 12.08
CA ALA A 272 -6.31 26.13 12.04
C ALA A 272 -4.97 25.43 12.31
N GLU A 273 -4.94 24.48 13.25
CA GLU A 273 -3.75 23.69 13.54
C GLU A 273 -3.42 22.75 12.38
N ALA A 274 -4.45 22.13 11.79
CA ALA A 274 -4.28 21.25 10.62
C ALA A 274 -3.68 22.01 9.43
N LEU A 275 -4.20 23.20 9.11
CA LEU A 275 -3.68 24.05 8.04
C LEU A 275 -2.22 24.45 8.27
N ALA A 276 -1.84 24.84 9.49
CA ALA A 276 -0.45 25.18 9.80
C ALA A 276 0.52 23.99 9.56
N VAL A 277 0.09 22.76 9.84
CA VAL A 277 0.87 21.55 9.56
C VAL A 277 0.94 21.28 8.04
N LEU A 278 -0.17 21.49 7.32
CA LEU A 278 -0.24 21.28 5.88
C LEU A 278 0.57 22.33 5.10
N GLU A 279 0.56 23.59 5.49
CA GLU A 279 1.43 24.63 4.91
C GLU A 279 2.91 24.26 5.05
N LYS A 280 3.32 23.77 6.24
CA LYS A 280 4.67 23.27 6.44
C LYS A 280 4.98 22.09 5.52
N LEU A 281 4.06 21.15 5.42
CA LEU A 281 4.22 19.95 4.58
C LEU A 281 4.28 20.31 3.10
N GLN A 282 3.47 21.26 2.65
CA GLN A 282 3.50 21.76 1.27
C GLN A 282 4.82 22.47 0.94
N ALA A 283 5.40 23.19 1.92
CA ALA A 283 6.73 23.78 1.75
C ALA A 283 7.84 22.72 1.62
N LEU A 284 7.70 21.56 2.25
CA LEU A 284 8.63 20.43 2.13
C LEU A 284 8.42 19.65 0.82
N GLU A 285 7.17 19.50 0.40
CA GLU A 285 6.77 18.69 -0.76
C GLU A 285 5.83 19.48 -1.71
N PRO A 286 6.31 20.54 -2.36
CA PRO A 286 5.45 21.48 -3.11
C PRO A 286 4.76 20.87 -4.34
N LYS A 287 5.17 19.69 -4.78
CA LYS A 287 4.57 18.95 -5.91
C LYS A 287 3.79 17.71 -5.45
N ASN A 288 3.60 17.52 -4.16
CA ASN A 288 2.87 16.37 -3.67
C ASN A 288 1.36 16.62 -3.77
N ARG A 289 0.76 16.00 -4.78
CA ARG A 289 -0.68 16.09 -5.05
C ARG A 289 -1.56 15.73 -3.84
N ALA A 290 -1.15 14.70 -3.06
CA ALA A 290 -1.92 14.30 -1.89
C ALA A 290 -1.90 15.38 -0.80
N VAL A 291 -0.77 16.06 -0.64
CA VAL A 291 -0.65 17.20 0.30
C VAL A 291 -1.53 18.36 -0.14
N LEU A 292 -1.50 18.71 -1.44
CA LEU A 292 -2.34 19.76 -1.99
C LEU A 292 -3.84 19.45 -1.81
N GLN A 293 -4.24 18.19 -2.04
CA GLN A 293 -5.63 17.76 -1.80
C GLN A 293 -6.00 17.87 -0.31
N MET A 294 -5.14 17.43 0.60
CA MET A 294 -5.40 17.56 2.04
C MET A 294 -5.51 19.03 2.47
N ALA A 295 -4.72 19.92 1.89
CA ALA A 295 -4.81 21.36 2.14
C ALA A 295 -6.15 21.92 1.64
N ALA A 296 -6.55 21.62 0.41
CA ALA A 296 -7.83 22.04 -0.16
C ALA A 296 -9.03 21.56 0.66
N ASP A 297 -9.01 20.29 1.11
CA ASP A 297 -10.06 19.72 1.96
C ASP A 297 -10.13 20.45 3.32
N ALA A 298 -8.98 20.75 3.94
CA ALA A 298 -8.93 21.46 5.21
C ALA A 298 -9.35 22.94 5.07
N GLU A 299 -8.95 23.61 4.01
CA GLU A 299 -9.37 24.98 3.68
C GLU A 299 -10.88 25.06 3.43
N ALA A 300 -11.42 24.12 2.66
CA ALA A 300 -12.85 24.03 2.47
C ALA A 300 -13.60 23.88 3.79
N GLN A 301 -13.12 23.03 4.70
CA GLN A 301 -13.73 22.84 6.02
C GLN A 301 -13.58 24.10 6.89
N ALA A 302 -12.44 24.76 6.85
CA ALA A 302 -12.19 26.02 7.56
C ALA A 302 -13.02 27.21 7.03
N GLY A 303 -13.56 27.09 5.82
CA GLY A 303 -14.35 28.13 5.16
C GLY A 303 -13.55 29.05 4.25
N ASP A 304 -12.27 28.79 4.03
CA ASP A 304 -11.44 29.48 3.02
C ASP A 304 -11.72 28.92 1.62
N LEU A 305 -12.95 29.24 1.16
CA LEU A 305 -13.50 28.63 -0.07
C LEU A 305 -12.75 29.07 -1.32
N ASP A 306 -12.14 30.23 -1.32
CA ASP A 306 -11.42 30.77 -2.49
C ASP A 306 -10.10 30.02 -2.69
N LYS A 307 -9.36 29.76 -1.61
CA LYS A 307 -8.15 28.94 -1.70
C LYS A 307 -8.48 27.50 -2.06
N ALA A 308 -9.40 26.88 -1.33
CA ALA A 308 -9.84 25.51 -1.61
C ALA A 308 -10.25 25.34 -3.10
N GLY A 309 -11.00 26.31 -3.64
CA GLY A 309 -11.41 26.31 -5.05
C GLY A 309 -10.24 26.40 -6.02
N ALA A 310 -9.22 27.20 -5.70
CA ALA A 310 -8.00 27.32 -6.51
C ALA A 310 -7.18 26.02 -6.49
N ASP A 311 -7.00 25.42 -5.31
CA ASP A 311 -6.23 24.19 -5.14
C ASP A 311 -6.91 22.99 -5.83
N TYR A 312 -8.26 22.87 -5.73
CA TYR A 312 -8.99 21.86 -6.50
C TYR A 312 -8.88 22.10 -8.02
N ALA A 313 -8.87 23.35 -8.48
CA ALA A 313 -8.69 23.66 -9.89
C ALA A 313 -7.29 23.27 -10.39
N GLU A 314 -6.25 23.46 -9.57
CA GLU A 314 -4.88 23.01 -9.88
C GLU A 314 -4.82 21.47 -9.96
N LEU A 315 -5.39 20.75 -9.00
CA LEU A 315 -5.47 19.30 -9.01
C LEU A 315 -6.22 18.76 -10.24
N LEU A 316 -7.32 19.40 -10.60
CA LEU A 316 -8.13 19.02 -11.77
C LEU A 316 -7.46 19.37 -13.11
N ALA A 317 -6.52 20.31 -13.14
CA ALA A 317 -5.73 20.56 -14.34
C ALA A 317 -4.85 19.37 -14.72
N GLU A 318 -4.37 18.62 -13.72
CA GLU A 318 -3.60 17.40 -13.93
C GLU A 318 -4.50 16.18 -14.21
N THR A 319 -5.65 16.11 -13.53
CA THR A 319 -6.60 14.97 -13.63
C THR A 319 -8.04 15.45 -13.86
N PRO A 320 -8.40 15.91 -15.07
CA PRO A 320 -9.70 16.53 -15.34
C PRO A 320 -10.92 15.63 -15.11
N GLY A 321 -10.71 14.33 -15.07
CA GLY A 321 -11.76 13.31 -14.88
C GLY A 321 -11.83 12.71 -13.47
N ASP A 322 -11.10 13.25 -12.49
CA ASP A 322 -11.18 12.76 -11.11
C ASP A 322 -12.52 13.19 -10.48
N THR A 323 -13.43 12.22 -10.34
CA THR A 323 -14.79 12.49 -9.87
C THR A 323 -14.83 13.00 -8.43
N GLY A 324 -13.93 12.52 -7.55
CA GLY A 324 -13.85 12.99 -6.18
C GLY A 324 -13.47 14.46 -6.08
N LEU A 325 -12.49 14.90 -6.90
CA LEU A 325 -12.10 16.30 -6.96
C LEU A 325 -13.19 17.18 -7.59
N LEU A 326 -13.88 16.68 -8.62
CA LEU A 326 -15.01 17.38 -9.23
C LEU A 326 -16.16 17.59 -8.24
N ASP A 327 -16.46 16.59 -7.41
CA ASP A 327 -17.47 16.67 -6.35
C ASP A 327 -17.05 17.68 -5.27
N SER A 328 -15.82 17.62 -4.80
CA SER A 328 -15.29 18.58 -3.82
C SER A 328 -15.33 20.00 -4.36
N GLN A 329 -14.89 20.22 -5.59
CA GLN A 329 -15.00 21.53 -6.27
C GLN A 329 -16.44 21.98 -6.38
N GLY A 330 -17.36 21.09 -6.77
CA GLY A 330 -18.80 21.39 -6.87
C GLY A 330 -19.39 21.81 -5.52
N GLN A 331 -19.01 21.14 -4.44
CA GLN A 331 -19.43 21.51 -3.08
C GLN A 331 -18.90 22.89 -2.64
N VAL A 332 -17.63 23.19 -2.94
CA VAL A 332 -17.05 24.52 -2.68
C VAL A 332 -17.83 25.58 -3.45
N LEU A 333 -18.10 25.35 -4.73
CA LEU A 333 -18.88 26.29 -5.58
C LEU A 333 -20.31 26.49 -5.08
N ILE A 334 -20.96 25.47 -4.56
CA ILE A 334 -22.28 25.60 -3.87
C ILE A 334 -22.16 26.55 -2.67
N ARG A 335 -21.15 26.36 -1.82
CA ARG A 335 -20.93 27.21 -0.64
C ARG A 335 -20.59 28.65 -1.02
N GLN A 336 -19.91 28.86 -2.16
CA GLN A 336 -19.65 30.18 -2.76
C GLN A 336 -20.90 30.76 -3.47
N LYS A 337 -22.01 30.04 -3.51
CA LYS A 337 -23.24 30.39 -4.29
C LYS A 337 -23.02 30.52 -5.80
N GLN A 338 -21.97 29.86 -6.31
CA GLN A 338 -21.66 29.82 -7.75
C GLN A 338 -22.35 28.64 -8.42
N TYR A 339 -23.67 28.57 -8.31
CA TYR A 339 -24.47 27.42 -8.64
C TYR A 339 -24.34 26.93 -10.09
N SER A 340 -24.23 27.84 -11.06
CA SER A 340 -24.02 27.44 -12.46
C SER A 340 -22.71 26.72 -12.68
N GLN A 341 -21.65 27.15 -11.99
CA GLN A 341 -20.33 26.50 -12.06
C GLN A 341 -20.36 25.16 -11.32
N ALA A 342 -21.06 25.10 -10.19
CA ALA A 342 -21.26 23.86 -9.44
C ALA A 342 -21.93 22.80 -10.31
N ILE A 343 -23.02 23.15 -11.02
CA ILE A 343 -23.69 22.24 -11.96
C ILE A 343 -22.70 21.73 -13.01
N ALA A 344 -21.88 22.60 -13.58
CA ALA A 344 -20.90 22.21 -14.61
C ALA A 344 -19.83 21.24 -14.06
N ALA A 345 -19.38 21.43 -12.81
CA ALA A 345 -18.45 20.51 -12.15
C ALA A 345 -19.09 19.13 -11.92
N PHE A 346 -20.27 19.08 -11.32
CA PHE A 346 -21.01 17.83 -11.09
C PHE A 346 -21.41 17.12 -12.40
N GLN A 347 -21.75 17.85 -13.46
CA GLN A 347 -22.00 17.25 -14.78
C GLN A 347 -20.77 16.55 -15.36
N LYS A 348 -19.56 17.09 -15.13
CA LYS A 348 -18.34 16.40 -15.50
C LYS A 348 -18.16 15.13 -14.67
N ALA A 349 -18.44 15.17 -13.37
CA ALA A 349 -18.38 14.00 -12.49
C ALA A 349 -19.35 12.90 -12.96
N THR A 350 -20.63 13.26 -13.23
CA THR A 350 -21.64 12.31 -13.70
C THR A 350 -21.40 11.80 -15.12
N ALA A 351 -20.66 12.52 -15.95
CA ALA A 351 -20.25 12.04 -17.26
C ALA A 351 -19.21 10.91 -17.17
N VAL A 352 -18.34 10.94 -16.15
CA VAL A 352 -17.35 9.90 -15.87
C VAL A 352 -17.96 8.76 -15.06
N ARG A 353 -18.76 9.11 -14.04
CA ARG A 353 -19.44 8.16 -13.14
C ARG A 353 -20.96 8.44 -13.11
N PRO A 354 -21.73 7.83 -14.02
CA PRO A 354 -23.18 8.09 -14.14
C PRO A 354 -24.01 7.72 -12.91
N ASP A 355 -23.52 6.87 -12.05
CA ASP A 355 -24.14 6.43 -10.78
C ASP A 355 -23.72 7.27 -9.56
N ASP A 356 -23.09 8.41 -9.79
CA ASP A 356 -22.66 9.32 -8.72
C ASP A 356 -23.85 10.02 -8.05
N VAL A 357 -24.26 9.47 -6.93
CA VAL A 357 -25.42 9.95 -6.14
C VAL A 357 -25.17 11.36 -5.57
N ASP A 358 -23.95 11.67 -5.17
CA ASP A 358 -23.59 12.96 -4.57
C ASP A 358 -23.56 14.06 -5.62
N ALA A 359 -22.99 13.79 -6.79
CA ALA A 359 -23.01 14.71 -7.91
C ALA A 359 -24.43 15.01 -8.39
N TRP A 360 -25.29 14.00 -8.56
CA TRP A 360 -26.69 14.22 -8.92
C TRP A 360 -27.47 15.01 -7.85
N SER A 361 -27.17 14.79 -6.56
CA SER A 361 -27.75 15.58 -5.47
C SER A 361 -27.28 17.04 -5.52
N GLY A 362 -26.00 17.27 -5.84
CA GLY A 362 -25.44 18.60 -6.04
C GLY A 362 -26.06 19.34 -7.22
N ILE A 363 -26.27 18.66 -8.35
CA ILE A 363 -26.97 19.24 -9.52
C ILE A 363 -28.39 19.63 -9.12
N ALA A 364 -29.15 18.75 -8.43
CA ALA A 364 -30.51 19.05 -8.02
C ALA A 364 -30.57 20.27 -7.12
N PHE A 365 -29.70 20.32 -6.08
CA PHE A 365 -29.65 21.45 -5.17
C PHE A 365 -29.30 22.78 -5.88
N ALA A 366 -28.24 22.77 -6.70
CA ALA A 366 -27.82 23.97 -7.42
C ALA A 366 -28.85 24.43 -8.45
N SER A 367 -29.58 23.50 -9.09
CA SER A 367 -30.69 23.79 -9.99
C SER A 367 -31.87 24.42 -9.25
N SER A 368 -32.19 23.96 -8.05
CA SER A 368 -33.21 24.53 -7.17
C SER A 368 -32.89 26.00 -6.85
N GLU A 369 -31.68 26.30 -6.45
CA GLU A 369 -31.21 27.66 -6.15
C GLU A 369 -31.24 28.61 -7.37
N LEU A 370 -31.09 28.06 -8.58
CA LEU A 370 -31.23 28.79 -9.84
C LEU A 370 -32.68 28.84 -10.38
N HIS A 371 -33.62 28.26 -9.66
CA HIS A 371 -35.03 28.14 -10.10
C HIS A 371 -35.21 27.35 -11.42
N GLN A 372 -34.30 26.44 -11.69
CA GLN A 372 -34.31 25.55 -12.88
C GLN A 372 -35.02 24.25 -12.53
N TYR A 373 -36.29 24.35 -12.16
CA TYR A 373 -37.06 23.27 -11.55
C TYR A 373 -37.18 22.00 -12.41
N GLN A 374 -37.20 22.13 -13.74
CA GLN A 374 -37.22 20.94 -14.60
C GLN A 374 -35.87 20.19 -14.52
N GLN A 375 -34.73 20.90 -14.54
CA GLN A 375 -33.42 20.29 -14.39
C GLN A 375 -33.26 19.66 -13.00
N GLU A 376 -33.79 20.30 -11.95
CA GLU A 376 -33.84 19.74 -10.60
C GLU A 376 -34.56 18.38 -10.58
N LEU A 377 -35.76 18.29 -11.20
CA LEU A 377 -36.53 17.03 -11.29
C LEU A 377 -35.79 15.95 -12.08
N ASP A 378 -35.12 16.31 -13.18
CA ASP A 378 -34.37 15.38 -14.01
C ASP A 378 -33.17 14.81 -13.24
N ALA A 379 -32.47 15.65 -12.47
CA ALA A 379 -31.36 15.23 -11.61
C ALA A 379 -31.85 14.32 -10.46
N LEU A 380 -32.90 14.69 -9.77
CA LEU A 380 -33.51 13.87 -8.72
C LEU A 380 -33.99 12.52 -9.25
N SER A 381 -34.66 12.51 -10.43
CA SER A 381 -35.09 11.28 -11.09
C SER A 381 -33.93 10.34 -11.43
N THR A 382 -32.81 10.89 -11.86
CA THR A 382 -31.62 10.09 -12.16
C THR A 382 -31.00 9.57 -10.89
N ARG A 383 -30.86 10.42 -9.87
CA ARG A 383 -30.35 10.04 -8.54
C ARG A 383 -31.13 8.88 -7.92
N SER A 384 -32.47 8.94 -8.00
CA SER A 384 -33.35 7.92 -7.39
C SER A 384 -33.24 6.53 -8.03
N LYS A 385 -32.58 6.41 -9.19
CA LYS A 385 -32.25 5.11 -9.79
C LYS A 385 -31.11 4.39 -9.06
N PHE A 386 -30.26 5.15 -8.35
CA PHE A 386 -29.05 4.64 -7.72
C PHE A 386 -29.11 4.63 -6.19
N ALA A 387 -29.93 5.51 -5.59
CA ALA A 387 -30.11 5.56 -4.15
C ALA A 387 -31.55 5.96 -3.78
N PRO A 388 -32.09 5.46 -2.65
CA PRO A 388 -33.40 5.86 -2.16
C PRO A 388 -33.42 7.35 -1.80
N ASP A 389 -34.58 7.96 -1.94
CA ASP A 389 -34.80 9.32 -1.51
C ASP A 389 -34.68 9.45 0.01
N ASN A 390 -34.05 10.50 0.47
CA ASN A 390 -33.98 10.92 1.88
C ASN A 390 -34.87 12.15 2.10
N ALA A 391 -34.97 12.62 3.35
CA ALA A 391 -35.80 13.78 3.67
C ALA A 391 -35.44 15.02 2.84
N SER A 392 -34.15 15.32 2.67
CA SER A 392 -33.72 16.48 1.89
C SER A 392 -34.12 16.39 0.42
N THR A 393 -33.92 15.22 -0.21
CA THR A 393 -34.31 15.03 -1.62
C THR A 393 -35.81 15.02 -1.79
N LEU A 394 -36.60 14.45 -0.86
CA LEU A 394 -38.05 14.50 -0.88
C LEU A 394 -38.56 15.94 -0.77
N PHE A 395 -37.92 16.80 0.00
CA PHE A 395 -38.24 18.21 0.06
C PHE A 395 -37.96 18.94 -1.26
N LEU A 396 -36.83 18.66 -1.90
CA LEU A 396 -36.49 19.20 -3.23
C LEU A 396 -37.53 18.76 -4.29
N TRP A 397 -37.90 17.47 -4.31
CA TRP A 397 -38.99 17.00 -5.17
C TRP A 397 -40.28 17.80 -4.96
N ALA A 398 -40.67 17.99 -3.67
CA ALA A 398 -41.92 18.68 -3.34
C ALA A 398 -41.90 20.14 -3.81
N THR A 399 -40.80 20.86 -3.52
CA THR A 399 -40.65 22.26 -3.88
C THR A 399 -40.55 22.47 -5.38
N ALA A 400 -39.86 21.59 -6.11
CA ALA A 400 -39.79 21.64 -7.57
C ALA A 400 -41.16 21.47 -8.23
N TYR A 401 -41.92 20.45 -7.81
CA TYR A 401 -43.29 20.27 -8.31
C TYR A 401 -44.22 21.42 -7.94
N ASP A 402 -44.08 21.97 -6.74
CA ASP A 402 -44.86 23.10 -6.28
C ASP A 402 -44.62 24.35 -7.13
N ASN A 403 -43.36 24.67 -7.40
CA ASN A 403 -42.98 25.78 -8.25
C ASN A 403 -43.40 25.58 -9.72
N LEU A 404 -43.48 24.36 -10.19
CA LEU A 404 -44.02 24.00 -11.52
C LEU A 404 -45.58 23.91 -11.54
N HIS A 405 -46.24 24.28 -10.45
CA HIS A 405 -47.68 24.23 -10.30
C HIS A 405 -48.30 22.82 -10.48
N GLN A 406 -47.51 21.79 -10.26
CA GLN A 406 -47.95 20.39 -10.28
C GLN A 406 -48.44 19.98 -8.87
N THR A 407 -49.55 20.57 -8.47
CA THR A 407 -50.05 20.58 -7.08
C THR A 407 -50.23 19.19 -6.47
N LYS A 408 -50.72 18.20 -7.26
CA LYS A 408 -50.89 16.82 -6.77
C LYS A 408 -49.58 16.15 -6.42
N ALA A 409 -48.59 16.25 -7.31
CA ALA A 409 -47.28 15.70 -7.07
C ALA A 409 -46.59 16.42 -5.91
N ALA A 410 -46.65 17.74 -5.85
CA ALA A 410 -46.13 18.54 -4.76
C ALA A 410 -46.68 18.06 -3.39
N ALA A 411 -48.01 17.90 -3.28
CA ALA A 411 -48.64 17.44 -2.04
C ALA A 411 -48.18 16.03 -1.66
N GLU A 412 -48.11 15.10 -2.62
CA GLU A 412 -47.61 13.75 -2.38
C GLU A 412 -46.16 13.78 -1.80
N TYR A 413 -45.25 14.53 -2.42
CA TYR A 413 -43.84 14.61 -1.96
C TYR A 413 -43.70 15.38 -0.65
N TYR A 414 -44.54 16.41 -0.36
CA TYR A 414 -44.56 17.03 0.97
C TYR A 414 -45.00 16.04 2.05
N HIS A 415 -46.00 15.20 1.81
CA HIS A 415 -46.35 14.14 2.76
C HIS A 415 -45.26 13.13 2.98
N ARG A 416 -44.56 12.67 1.91
CA ARG A 416 -43.42 11.75 2.00
C ARG A 416 -42.26 12.40 2.78
N PHE A 417 -41.99 13.69 2.52
CA PHE A 417 -41.00 14.45 3.25
C PHE A 417 -41.30 14.49 4.76
N LEU A 418 -42.52 14.87 5.14
CA LEU A 418 -42.93 14.96 6.54
C LEU A 418 -42.84 13.61 7.26
N ALA A 419 -43.13 12.52 6.57
CA ALA A 419 -42.98 11.16 7.11
C ALA A 419 -41.49 10.80 7.33
N ALA A 420 -40.60 11.26 6.46
CA ALA A 420 -39.15 10.97 6.54
C ALA A 420 -38.40 11.92 7.48
N ALA A 421 -38.88 13.17 7.63
CA ALA A 421 -38.19 14.22 8.36
C ALA A 421 -38.16 14.01 9.89
N GLN A 422 -39.24 13.49 10.46
CA GLN A 422 -39.35 13.10 11.88
C GLN A 422 -38.88 14.18 12.89
N GLY A 423 -39.17 15.45 12.62
CA GLY A 423 -38.74 16.56 13.48
C GLY A 423 -37.31 17.06 13.32
N LYS A 424 -36.54 16.46 12.40
CA LYS A 424 -35.14 16.86 12.18
C LYS A 424 -34.97 18.11 11.32
N PHE A 425 -36.04 18.58 10.65
CA PHE A 425 -36.03 19.70 9.71
C PHE A 425 -37.15 20.68 10.03
N PRO A 426 -37.12 21.37 11.20
CA PRO A 426 -38.29 22.13 11.70
C PRO A 426 -38.78 23.21 10.73
N ASP A 427 -37.90 23.94 10.08
CA ASP A 427 -38.27 25.01 9.14
C ASP A 427 -38.91 24.46 7.88
N GLN A 428 -38.31 23.44 7.27
CA GLN A 428 -38.85 22.79 6.09
C GLN A 428 -40.17 22.03 6.40
N GLU A 429 -40.26 21.43 7.59
CA GLU A 429 -41.52 20.80 8.03
C GLU A 429 -42.62 21.81 8.22
N TRP A 430 -42.34 22.98 8.80
CA TRP A 430 -43.30 24.07 8.90
C TRP A 430 -43.73 24.53 7.50
N GLN A 431 -42.79 24.77 6.61
CA GLN A 431 -43.04 25.15 5.23
C GLN A 431 -43.95 24.12 4.50
N ALA A 432 -43.57 22.83 4.60
CA ALA A 432 -44.35 21.75 3.96
C ALA A 432 -45.79 21.70 4.48
N LYS A 433 -46.00 21.80 5.80
CA LYS A 433 -47.35 21.83 6.41
C LYS A 433 -48.15 23.03 5.93
N HIS A 434 -47.55 24.20 5.83
CA HIS A 434 -48.19 25.42 5.35
C HIS A 434 -48.60 25.31 3.88
N ARG A 435 -47.68 24.75 3.05
CA ARG A 435 -47.98 24.55 1.63
C ARG A 435 -49.12 23.54 1.38
N LEU A 436 -49.13 22.44 2.14
CA LEU A 436 -50.22 21.47 2.06
C LEU A 436 -51.60 22.08 2.32
N VAL A 437 -51.72 22.98 3.31
CA VAL A 437 -52.98 23.72 3.57
C VAL A 437 -53.37 24.56 2.35
N THR A 438 -52.43 25.25 1.72
CA THR A 438 -52.72 26.11 0.54
C THR A 438 -53.00 25.31 -0.73
N LEU A 439 -52.47 24.09 -0.85
CA LEU A 439 -52.71 23.17 -1.94
C LEU A 439 -54.07 22.43 -1.82
N HIS A 440 -54.83 22.69 -0.73
CA HIS A 440 -56.10 22.04 -0.41
C HIS A 440 -56.03 20.50 -0.35
N GLN A 441 -54.96 19.98 0.20
CA GLN A 441 -54.69 18.53 0.25
C GLN A 441 -54.36 18.06 1.69
#